data_92f2d1db11da926e6dc16adcf01cbb9d
#
_entry.id   92f2d1db11da926e6dc16adcf01cbb9d
#
_cell.length_a   1.000
_cell.length_b   1.000
_cell.length_c   1.000
_cell.angle_alpha   90.00
_cell.angle_beta   90.00
_cell.angle_gamma   90.00
#
_symmetry.space_group_name_H-M   'P 1'
#
loop_
_entity.id
_entity.type
_entity.pdbx_description
1 polymer ?
#
loop_
_entity_poly.entity_id
_entity_poly.type
_entity_poly.pdbx_seq_one_letter_code
_entity_poly.pdbx_strand_id
1 'polypeptide(L)'
;MKKPMLFTLATALGLAAFTGTQAQAASINDAQIAHIAYTAGVIDINAAKQALKKSHNKDVRAFAEEMQRDHSAVNVQALALVKKLGVTPENNPTSEALSKGAADELKKLSALQGAAFDKAYVDNEVAYHKTVNGALSDTLIPSAQNAELKSLLQTGLKLFQEHQMHAEQLAQQLH
;
A
#
# COMPACT_ATOMS: atom_id res chain seq x y z
N MET A 1 19.24 -65.75 53.37
CA MET A 1 19.56 -64.37 52.90
C MET A 1 19.12 -64.29 51.47
N LYS A 2 17.96 -63.58 51.22
CA LYS A 2 17.35 -63.45 49.90
C LYS A 2 17.67 -62.00 49.41
N LYS A 3 18.36 -61.84 48.24
CA LYS A 3 18.63 -60.57 47.59
C LYS A 3 17.39 -60.13 46.84
N PRO A 4 16.98 -58.88 46.92
CA PRO A 4 15.92 -58.29 46.05
C PRO A 4 16.47 -57.97 44.67
N MET A 5 15.70 -58.36 43.69
CA MET A 5 15.91 -58.07 42.24
C MET A 5 15.29 -56.75 41.93
N LEU A 6 16.13 -55.75 41.53
CA LEU A 6 15.67 -54.46 41.05
C LEU A 6 15.17 -54.60 39.59
N PHE A 7 13.88 -54.30 39.38
CA PHE A 7 13.32 -54.09 38.07
C PHE A 7 13.51 -52.60 37.67
N THR A 8 14.34 -52.34 36.69
CA THR A 8 14.45 -51.04 36.07
C THR A 8 13.39 -50.89 34.98
N LEU A 9 12.43 -50.01 35.24
CA LEU A 9 11.40 -49.66 34.27
C LEU A 9 11.98 -48.55 33.34
N ALA A 10 12.27 -48.87 32.08
CA ALA A 10 12.69 -47.93 31.07
C ALA A 10 11.45 -47.26 30.47
N THR A 11 11.15 -46.04 30.84
CA THR A 11 10.14 -45.21 30.22
C THR A 11 10.71 -44.58 28.93
N ALA A 12 10.29 -45.09 27.78
CA ALA A 12 10.57 -44.48 26.49
C ALA A 12 9.67 -43.23 26.31
N LEU A 13 10.25 -42.03 26.43
CA LEU A 13 9.59 -40.78 26.05
C LEU A 13 9.56 -40.69 24.51
N GLY A 14 8.39 -40.97 23.94
CA GLY A 14 8.15 -40.71 22.52
C GLY A 14 8.10 -39.22 22.25
N LEU A 15 9.11 -38.66 21.56
CA LEU A 15 9.09 -37.32 21.01
C LEU A 15 8.11 -37.30 19.82
N ALA A 16 6.89 -36.86 20.06
CA ALA A 16 5.96 -36.50 18.96
C ALA A 16 6.49 -35.28 18.27
N ALA A 17 7.11 -35.44 17.09
CA ALA A 17 7.45 -34.31 16.20
C ALA A 17 6.15 -33.66 15.72
N PHE A 18 5.80 -32.54 16.30
CA PHE A 18 4.81 -31.61 15.72
C PHE A 18 5.40 -31.06 14.44
N THR A 19 5.09 -31.68 13.31
CA THR A 19 5.25 -31.03 11.99
C THR A 19 4.18 -29.96 11.88
N GLY A 20 4.46 -28.79 12.44
CA GLY A 20 3.66 -27.62 12.19
C GLY A 20 3.75 -27.30 10.70
N THR A 21 2.69 -27.55 9.95
CA THR A 21 2.48 -26.97 8.63
C THR A 21 2.44 -25.46 8.83
N GLN A 22 3.56 -24.78 8.58
CA GLN A 22 3.54 -23.35 8.41
C GLN A 22 2.63 -23.09 7.21
N ALA A 23 1.45 -22.54 7.48
CA ALA A 23 0.60 -21.99 6.41
C ALA A 23 1.44 -20.90 5.73
N GLN A 24 1.99 -21.23 4.57
CA GLN A 24 2.68 -20.27 3.72
C GLN A 24 1.63 -19.22 3.34
N ALA A 25 1.80 -17.99 3.79
CA ALA A 25 0.93 -16.91 3.37
C ALA A 25 0.90 -16.95 1.85
N ALA A 26 -0.31 -17.07 1.27
CA ALA A 26 -0.46 -17.16 -0.17
C ALA A 26 0.26 -15.96 -0.80
N SER A 27 1.22 -16.23 -1.70
CA SER A 27 1.94 -15.16 -2.37
C SER A 27 0.94 -14.34 -3.19
N ILE A 28 0.99 -13.02 -3.06
CA ILE A 28 0.16 -12.10 -3.82
C ILE A 28 0.43 -12.29 -5.32
N ASN A 29 -0.62 -12.43 -6.13
CA ASN A 29 -0.53 -12.63 -7.58
C ASN A 29 -0.60 -11.29 -8.35
N ASP A 30 -0.29 -11.33 -9.66
CA ASP A 30 -0.27 -10.14 -10.51
C ASP A 30 -1.64 -9.44 -10.61
N ALA A 31 -2.75 -10.17 -10.59
CA ALA A 31 -4.09 -9.58 -10.61
C ALA A 31 -4.41 -8.81 -9.33
N GLN A 32 -3.99 -9.33 -8.19
CA GLN A 32 -4.10 -8.66 -6.89
C GLN A 32 -3.16 -7.45 -6.79
N ILE A 33 -1.91 -7.59 -7.28
CA ILE A 33 -0.94 -6.48 -7.34
C ILE A 33 -1.49 -5.34 -8.19
N ALA A 34 -2.01 -5.64 -9.37
CA ALA A 34 -2.60 -4.65 -10.26
C ALA A 34 -3.81 -3.94 -9.60
N HIS A 35 -4.65 -4.67 -8.86
CA HIS A 35 -5.78 -4.10 -8.15
C HIS A 35 -5.34 -3.19 -7.00
N ILE A 36 -4.31 -3.58 -6.22
CA ILE A 36 -3.77 -2.75 -5.13
C ILE A 36 -3.19 -1.45 -5.71
N ALA A 37 -2.34 -1.54 -6.74
CA ALA A 37 -1.70 -0.38 -7.35
C ALA A 37 -2.73 0.60 -7.94
N TYR A 38 -3.73 0.08 -8.66
CA TYR A 38 -4.83 0.88 -9.20
C TYR A 38 -5.64 1.56 -8.08
N THR A 39 -5.98 0.82 -7.03
CA THR A 39 -6.73 1.33 -5.88
C THR A 39 -5.97 2.46 -5.19
N ALA A 40 -4.66 2.29 -4.99
CA ALA A 40 -3.82 3.33 -4.39
C ALA A 40 -3.86 4.63 -5.24
N GLY A 41 -3.75 4.54 -6.56
CA GLY A 41 -3.87 5.70 -7.43
C GLY A 41 -5.26 6.38 -7.38
N VAL A 42 -6.33 5.59 -7.28
CA VAL A 42 -7.70 6.14 -7.14
C VAL A 42 -7.87 6.90 -5.82
N ILE A 43 -7.29 6.40 -4.75
CA ILE A 43 -7.32 7.04 -3.41
C ILE A 43 -6.67 8.43 -3.50
N ASP A 44 -5.48 8.50 -4.07
CA ASP A 44 -4.73 9.76 -4.22
C ASP A 44 -5.49 10.78 -5.08
N ILE A 45 -6.00 10.34 -6.24
CA ILE A 45 -6.86 11.19 -7.09
C ILE A 45 -8.06 11.76 -6.31
N ASN A 46 -8.67 10.99 -5.41
CA ASN A 46 -9.81 11.45 -4.64
C ASN A 46 -9.41 12.44 -3.54
N ALA A 47 -8.27 12.23 -2.89
CA ALA A 47 -7.71 13.18 -1.93
C ALA A 47 -7.34 14.51 -2.62
N ALA A 48 -6.67 14.44 -3.76
CA ALA A 48 -6.35 15.61 -4.58
C ALA A 48 -7.61 16.39 -5.01
N LYS A 49 -8.65 15.70 -5.49
CA LYS A 49 -9.95 16.34 -5.82
C LYS A 49 -10.59 17.04 -4.62
N GLN A 50 -10.47 16.48 -3.43
CA GLN A 50 -10.96 17.14 -2.21
C GLN A 50 -10.14 18.37 -1.89
N ALA A 51 -8.81 18.31 -2.02
CA ALA A 51 -7.94 19.46 -1.82
C ALA A 51 -8.24 20.61 -2.81
N LEU A 52 -8.42 20.29 -4.08
CA LEU A 52 -8.80 21.29 -5.09
C LEU A 52 -10.13 21.98 -4.83
N LYS A 53 -11.06 21.32 -4.12
CA LYS A 53 -12.36 21.90 -3.74
C LYS A 53 -12.27 22.77 -2.48
N LYS A 54 -11.35 22.47 -1.56
CA LYS A 54 -11.31 23.04 -0.20
C LYS A 54 -10.18 24.03 0.01
N SER A 55 -9.01 23.80 -0.59
CA SER A 55 -7.85 24.66 -0.41
C SER A 55 -7.90 25.90 -1.28
N HIS A 56 -7.48 27.02 -0.69
CA HIS A 56 -7.19 28.29 -1.38
C HIS A 56 -5.69 28.61 -1.40
N ASN A 57 -4.86 27.79 -0.76
CA ASN A 57 -3.41 27.90 -0.80
C ASN A 57 -2.91 27.47 -2.19
N LYS A 58 -2.15 28.35 -2.85
CA LYS A 58 -1.68 28.12 -4.22
C LYS A 58 -0.78 26.91 -4.36
N ASP A 59 0.11 26.68 -3.40
CA ASP A 59 1.09 25.62 -3.45
C ASP A 59 0.43 24.26 -3.16
N VAL A 60 -0.50 24.22 -2.21
CA VAL A 60 -1.33 23.03 -1.95
C VAL A 60 -2.18 22.66 -3.17
N ARG A 61 -2.75 23.64 -3.85
CA ARG A 61 -3.54 23.40 -5.07
C ARG A 61 -2.67 22.90 -6.21
N ALA A 62 -1.48 23.50 -6.42
CA ALA A 62 -0.54 23.05 -7.43
C ALA A 62 -0.10 21.60 -7.20
N PHE A 63 0.21 21.24 -5.96
CA PHE A 63 0.51 19.87 -5.57
C PHE A 63 -0.68 18.92 -5.84
N ALA A 64 -1.90 19.31 -5.46
CA ALA A 64 -3.08 18.49 -5.72
C ALA A 64 -3.39 18.32 -7.22
N GLU A 65 -3.13 19.33 -8.05
CA GLU A 65 -3.23 19.21 -9.52
C GLU A 65 -2.21 18.23 -10.08
N GLU A 66 -0.98 18.24 -9.56
CA GLU A 66 0.07 17.28 -9.89
C GLU A 66 -0.36 15.86 -9.53
N MET A 67 -0.80 15.61 -8.30
CA MET A 67 -1.30 14.29 -7.83
C MET A 67 -2.43 13.78 -8.74
N GLN A 68 -3.43 14.61 -9.00
CA GLN A 68 -4.55 14.22 -9.88
C GLN A 68 -4.08 13.85 -11.29
N ARG A 69 -3.19 14.64 -11.87
CA ARG A 69 -2.68 14.42 -13.23
C ARG A 69 -1.88 13.12 -13.32
N ASP A 70 -0.91 12.98 -12.46
CA ASP A 70 0.08 11.92 -12.56
C ASP A 70 -0.48 10.55 -12.17
N HIS A 71 -1.24 10.47 -11.08
CA HIS A 71 -1.93 9.23 -10.71
C HIS A 71 -3.00 8.83 -11.72
N SER A 72 -3.69 9.79 -12.37
CA SER A 72 -4.61 9.47 -13.48
C SER A 72 -3.87 8.87 -14.68
N ALA A 73 -2.71 9.42 -15.03
CA ALA A 73 -1.90 8.90 -16.12
C ALA A 73 -1.38 7.49 -15.84
N VAL A 74 -0.88 7.23 -14.62
CA VAL A 74 -0.43 5.90 -14.20
C VAL A 74 -1.59 4.90 -14.21
N ASN A 75 -2.77 5.28 -13.70
CA ASN A 75 -3.95 4.42 -13.69
C ASN A 75 -4.43 4.06 -15.12
N VAL A 76 -4.36 4.99 -16.06
CA VAL A 76 -4.67 4.70 -17.49
C VAL A 76 -3.67 3.68 -18.04
N GLN A 77 -2.38 3.82 -17.76
CA GLN A 77 -1.37 2.85 -18.20
C GLN A 77 -1.59 1.47 -17.55
N ALA A 78 -1.93 1.43 -16.26
CA ALA A 78 -2.22 0.18 -15.56
C ALA A 78 -3.43 -0.55 -16.18
N LEU A 79 -4.52 0.17 -16.45
CA LEU A 79 -5.70 -0.41 -17.11
C LEU A 79 -5.41 -0.89 -18.53
N ALA A 80 -4.61 -0.14 -19.30
CA ALA A 80 -4.19 -0.55 -20.63
C ALA A 80 -3.35 -1.83 -20.58
N LEU A 81 -2.44 -1.93 -19.60
CA LEU A 81 -1.58 -3.10 -19.42
C LEU A 81 -2.39 -4.35 -19.05
N VAL A 82 -3.27 -4.28 -18.05
CA VAL A 82 -4.07 -5.46 -17.64
C VAL A 82 -4.99 -5.92 -18.77
N LYS A 83 -5.54 -4.98 -19.56
CA LYS A 83 -6.30 -5.31 -20.78
C LYS A 83 -5.43 -6.03 -21.81
N LYS A 84 -4.23 -5.53 -22.08
CA LYS A 84 -3.26 -6.16 -23.00
C LYS A 84 -2.90 -7.57 -22.58
N LEU A 85 -2.72 -7.79 -21.27
CA LEU A 85 -2.34 -9.07 -20.69
C LEU A 85 -3.52 -10.04 -20.51
N GLY A 86 -4.75 -9.61 -20.75
CA GLY A 86 -5.95 -10.40 -20.48
C GLY A 86 -6.17 -10.71 -19.00
N VAL A 87 -5.60 -9.88 -18.10
CA VAL A 87 -5.70 -10.02 -16.66
C VAL A 87 -6.87 -9.17 -16.15
N THR A 88 -7.71 -9.76 -15.31
CA THR A 88 -8.74 -9.00 -14.57
C THR A 88 -8.21 -8.69 -13.18
N PRO A 89 -8.08 -7.40 -12.79
CA PRO A 89 -7.66 -7.05 -11.43
C PRO A 89 -8.58 -7.67 -10.38
N GLU A 90 -7.99 -8.24 -9.34
CA GLU A 90 -8.72 -8.95 -8.27
C GLU A 90 -8.72 -8.15 -6.98
N ASN A 91 -9.94 -7.91 -6.45
CA ASN A 91 -10.11 -7.35 -5.11
C ASN A 91 -9.47 -8.30 -4.06
N ASN A 92 -8.91 -7.71 -3.02
CA ASN A 92 -8.19 -8.47 -2.00
C ASN A 92 -8.17 -7.70 -0.67
N PRO A 93 -7.84 -8.36 0.46
CA PRO A 93 -7.87 -7.72 1.77
C PRO A 93 -7.02 -6.45 1.87
N THR A 94 -5.90 -6.36 1.14
CA THR A 94 -5.04 -5.18 1.14
C THR A 94 -5.72 -3.99 0.46
N SER A 95 -6.30 -4.18 -0.72
CA SER A 95 -7.02 -3.11 -1.42
C SER A 95 -8.30 -2.68 -0.69
N GLU A 96 -8.97 -3.59 0.01
CA GLU A 96 -10.13 -3.27 0.87
C GLU A 96 -9.72 -2.43 2.08
N ALA A 97 -8.63 -2.81 2.75
CA ALA A 97 -8.09 -2.05 3.88
C ALA A 97 -7.65 -0.64 3.48
N LEU A 98 -6.97 -0.51 2.32
CA LEU A 98 -6.59 0.78 1.74
C LEU A 98 -7.84 1.65 1.48
N SER A 99 -8.84 1.11 0.82
CA SER A 99 -10.09 1.83 0.50
C SER A 99 -10.82 2.30 1.75
N LYS A 100 -10.89 1.45 2.78
CA LYS A 100 -11.51 1.80 4.07
C LYS A 100 -10.73 2.91 4.77
N GLY A 101 -9.41 2.76 4.89
CA GLY A 101 -8.55 3.78 5.50
C GLY A 101 -8.67 5.14 4.80
N ALA A 102 -8.70 5.13 3.47
CA ALA A 102 -8.89 6.34 2.66
C ALA A 102 -10.25 7.01 2.89
N ALA A 103 -11.32 6.22 2.99
CA ALA A 103 -12.65 6.78 3.27
C ALA A 103 -12.70 7.45 4.66
N ASP A 104 -12.07 6.84 5.66
CA ASP A 104 -11.96 7.41 7.01
C ASP A 104 -11.14 8.71 6.99
N GLU A 105 -10.06 8.77 6.21
CA GLU A 105 -9.21 9.96 6.10
C GLU A 105 -9.91 11.10 5.34
N LEU A 106 -10.54 10.83 4.20
CA LEU A 106 -11.35 11.81 3.47
C LEU A 106 -12.46 12.42 4.35
N LYS A 107 -13.06 11.60 5.23
CA LYS A 107 -14.05 12.07 6.20
C LYS A 107 -13.43 13.02 7.23
N LYS A 108 -12.25 12.71 7.79
CA LYS A 108 -11.54 13.61 8.71
C LYS A 108 -11.19 14.93 8.02
N LEU A 109 -10.60 14.88 6.83
CA LEU A 109 -10.26 16.06 6.04
C LEU A 109 -11.51 16.89 5.69
N SER A 110 -12.65 16.26 5.48
CA SER A 110 -13.91 16.98 5.17
C SER A 110 -14.35 17.93 6.26
N ALA A 111 -14.03 17.63 7.52
CA ALA A 111 -14.37 18.45 8.68
C ALA A 111 -13.46 19.68 8.85
N LEU A 112 -12.31 19.73 8.19
CA LEU A 112 -11.32 20.80 8.30
C LEU A 112 -11.53 21.87 7.23
N GLN A 113 -11.03 23.09 7.47
CA GLN A 113 -11.07 24.23 6.55
C GLN A 113 -9.78 25.05 6.65
N GLY A 114 -9.47 25.82 5.59
CA GLY A 114 -8.34 26.77 5.55
C GLY A 114 -7.01 26.08 5.89
N ALA A 115 -6.15 26.77 6.63
CA ALA A 115 -4.81 26.29 6.96
C ALA A 115 -4.80 24.92 7.69
N ALA A 116 -5.81 24.63 8.51
CA ALA A 116 -5.91 23.35 9.19
C ALA A 116 -6.19 22.20 8.20
N PHE A 117 -7.01 22.45 7.17
CA PHE A 117 -7.21 21.50 6.07
C PHE A 117 -5.92 21.32 5.28
N ASP A 118 -5.30 22.44 4.85
CA ASP A 118 -4.11 22.41 4.02
C ASP A 118 -2.98 21.60 4.67
N LYS A 119 -2.71 21.87 5.95
CA LYS A 119 -1.72 21.12 6.71
C LYS A 119 -2.07 19.64 6.82
N ALA A 120 -3.30 19.31 7.19
CA ALA A 120 -3.73 17.92 7.38
C ALA A 120 -3.70 17.13 6.05
N TYR A 121 -4.07 17.76 4.93
CA TYR A 121 -3.97 17.15 3.61
C TYR A 121 -2.52 16.82 3.27
N VAL A 122 -1.62 17.79 3.39
CA VAL A 122 -0.21 17.60 3.02
C VAL A 122 0.49 16.59 3.95
N ASP A 123 0.21 16.62 5.25
CA ASP A 123 0.72 15.62 6.21
C ASP A 123 0.23 14.21 5.85
N ASN A 124 -1.03 14.08 5.41
CA ASN A 124 -1.56 12.80 4.91
C ASN A 124 -0.83 12.35 3.65
N GLU A 125 -0.56 13.24 2.69
CA GLU A 125 0.15 12.90 1.46
C GLU A 125 1.57 12.39 1.74
N VAL A 126 2.30 13.02 2.68
CA VAL A 126 3.61 12.53 3.15
C VAL A 126 3.50 11.10 3.69
N ALA A 127 2.56 10.86 4.60
CA ALA A 127 2.39 9.55 5.23
C ALA A 127 1.92 8.48 4.23
N TYR A 128 1.01 8.87 3.33
CA TYR A 128 0.45 7.99 2.30
C TYR A 128 1.51 7.56 1.29
N HIS A 129 2.25 8.51 0.71
CA HIS A 129 3.31 8.19 -0.26
C HIS A 129 4.43 7.36 0.37
N LYS A 130 4.81 7.63 1.61
CA LYS A 130 5.78 6.80 2.33
C LYS A 130 5.31 5.35 2.45
N THR A 131 4.04 5.14 2.79
CA THR A 131 3.45 3.81 2.91
C THR A 131 3.38 3.10 1.55
N VAL A 132 2.91 3.78 0.50
CA VAL A 132 2.78 3.23 -0.85
C VAL A 132 4.15 2.91 -1.44
N ASN A 133 5.13 3.80 -1.30
CA ASN A 133 6.50 3.59 -1.77
C ASN A 133 7.16 2.38 -1.10
N GLY A 134 6.98 2.23 0.23
CA GLY A 134 7.43 1.04 0.95
C GLY A 134 6.74 -0.24 0.46
N ALA A 135 5.42 -0.23 0.27
CA ALA A 135 4.70 -1.38 -0.26
C ALA A 135 5.15 -1.75 -1.68
N LEU A 136 5.40 -0.75 -2.55
CA LEU A 136 5.92 -0.97 -3.89
C LEU A 136 7.32 -1.61 -3.85
N SER A 137 8.27 -1.03 -3.09
CA SER A 137 9.66 -1.50 -3.04
C SER A 137 9.80 -2.87 -2.40
N ASP A 138 9.11 -3.11 -1.30
CA ASP A 138 9.38 -4.25 -0.42
C ASP A 138 8.47 -5.45 -0.70
N THR A 139 7.32 -5.23 -1.36
CA THR A 139 6.32 -6.28 -1.56
C THR A 139 5.86 -6.41 -3.01
N LEU A 140 5.28 -5.34 -3.60
CA LEU A 140 4.57 -5.48 -4.88
C LEU A 140 5.53 -5.74 -6.05
N ILE A 141 6.63 -4.97 -6.15
CA ILE A 141 7.63 -5.14 -7.22
C ILE A 141 8.35 -6.49 -7.10
N PRO A 142 8.83 -6.92 -5.91
CA PRO A 142 9.43 -8.24 -5.77
C PRO A 142 8.50 -9.40 -6.11
N SER A 143 7.20 -9.27 -5.78
CA SER A 143 6.19 -10.33 -5.99
C SER A 143 5.66 -10.41 -7.42
N ALA A 144 5.73 -9.31 -8.19
CA ALA A 144 5.23 -9.28 -9.56
C ALA A 144 5.97 -10.27 -10.46
N GLN A 145 5.20 -11.17 -11.12
CA GLN A 145 5.73 -12.19 -12.02
C GLN A 145 5.79 -11.71 -13.48
N ASN A 146 4.83 -10.89 -13.90
CA ASN A 146 4.83 -10.31 -15.22
C ASN A 146 5.84 -9.17 -15.33
N ALA A 147 6.75 -9.24 -16.31
CA ALA A 147 7.84 -8.27 -16.46
C ALA A 147 7.33 -6.85 -16.82
N GLU A 148 6.25 -6.72 -17.58
CA GLU A 148 5.67 -5.44 -17.95
C GLU A 148 4.97 -4.79 -16.74
N LEU A 149 4.26 -5.58 -15.92
CA LEU A 149 3.68 -5.10 -14.66
C LEU A 149 4.79 -4.64 -13.71
N LYS A 150 5.83 -5.44 -13.55
CA LYS A 150 7.00 -5.08 -12.72
C LYS A 150 7.64 -3.76 -13.20
N SER A 151 7.82 -3.58 -14.49
CA SER A 151 8.38 -2.37 -15.09
C SER A 151 7.49 -1.14 -14.83
N LEU A 152 6.17 -1.30 -14.98
CA LEU A 152 5.21 -0.22 -14.69
C LEU A 152 5.25 0.18 -13.21
N LEU A 153 5.28 -0.77 -12.28
CA LEU A 153 5.39 -0.52 -10.85
C LEU A 153 6.71 0.19 -10.49
N GLN A 154 7.83 -0.19 -11.11
CA GLN A 154 9.13 0.47 -10.91
C GLN A 154 9.13 1.92 -11.43
N THR A 155 8.46 2.17 -12.55
CA THR A 155 8.30 3.53 -13.09
C THR A 155 7.41 4.37 -12.17
N GLY A 156 6.31 3.80 -11.69
CA GLY A 156 5.43 4.44 -10.71
C GLY A 156 6.15 4.76 -9.40
N LEU A 157 6.96 3.83 -8.88
CA LEU A 157 7.71 4.05 -7.64
C LEU A 157 8.62 5.29 -7.73
N LYS A 158 9.34 5.48 -8.85
CA LYS A 158 10.20 6.66 -9.03
C LYS A 158 9.40 7.95 -8.98
N LEU A 159 8.29 8.02 -9.69
CA LEU A 159 7.40 9.17 -9.71
C LEU A 159 6.82 9.44 -8.31
N PHE A 160 6.37 8.41 -7.61
CA PHE A 160 5.76 8.56 -6.28
C PHE A 160 6.78 8.92 -5.18
N GLN A 161 8.06 8.59 -5.38
CA GLN A 161 9.15 9.08 -4.54
C GLN A 161 9.37 10.60 -4.74
N GLU A 162 9.22 11.12 -5.97
CA GLU A 162 9.26 12.55 -6.26
C GLU A 162 8.07 13.28 -5.62
N HIS A 163 6.87 12.69 -5.69
CA HIS A 163 5.68 13.21 -4.99
C HIS A 163 5.88 13.26 -3.46
N GLN A 164 6.46 12.21 -2.87
CA GLN A 164 6.76 12.20 -1.44
C GLN A 164 7.70 13.34 -1.06
N MET A 165 8.79 13.55 -1.81
CA MET A 165 9.73 14.64 -1.56
C MET A 165 9.07 16.01 -1.69
N HIS A 166 8.19 16.19 -2.69
CA HIS A 166 7.43 17.44 -2.86
C HIS A 166 6.47 17.65 -1.69
N ALA A 167 5.72 16.64 -1.27
CA ALA A 167 4.85 16.72 -0.10
C ALA A 167 5.62 17.07 1.18
N GLU A 168 6.79 16.45 1.41
CA GLU A 168 7.66 16.74 2.55
C GLU A 168 8.16 18.21 2.55
N GLN A 169 8.54 18.73 1.38
CA GLN A 169 8.94 20.15 1.22
C GLN A 169 7.78 21.09 1.50
N LEU A 170 6.60 20.78 0.96
CA LEU A 170 5.40 21.57 1.14
C LEU A 170 4.94 21.55 2.62
N ALA A 171 5.03 20.41 3.29
CA ALA A 171 4.71 20.29 4.72
C ALA A 171 5.56 21.21 5.60
N GLN A 172 6.84 21.43 5.24
CA GLN A 172 7.74 22.34 5.96
C GLN A 172 7.36 23.83 5.80
N GLN A 173 6.57 24.17 4.79
CA GLN A 173 6.13 25.53 4.50
C GLN A 173 4.79 25.87 5.16
N LEU A 174 4.03 24.87 5.56
CA LEU A 174 2.71 25.00 6.18
C LEU A 174 2.84 24.97 7.72
N HIS A 175 3.02 26.14 8.30
CA HIS A 175 3.17 26.33 9.77
C HIS A 175 1.86 26.77 10.40
#